data_ebd3604a0abd72f033720f150d76ff18
#
_entry.id   ebd3604a0abd72f033720f150d76ff18
#
_cell.length_a   1.000
_cell.length_b   1.000
_cell.length_c   1.000
_cell.angle_alpha   90.00
_cell.angle_beta   90.00
_cell.angle_gamma   90.00
#
_symmetry.space_group_name_H-M   'P 1'
#
loop_
_entity.id
_entity.type
_entity.pdbx_description
1 polymer ?
#
loop_
_entity_poly.entity_id
_entity_poly.type
_entity_poly.pdbx_seq_one_letter_code
_entity_poly.pdbx_strand_id
1 'polypeptide(L)'
;EAEDYVTVDLKAVENADNFAAEGRMLIAGSDSNPKEFNEALIGANVDDVKTVTWTDEVEEGEEAETHTVEVTVKGIKVRNTPELTDELVKSDFGFDSIDAMRDAIKIEIEQDKASRLPAEKENRCVSALAERLQLDEMDADYEQSVFEELGQNFLSNLAARGMTLDTWLPASGLTMEQFIGDLHKQANDVARESLALDALARELKIEVTEDDINAEFEKAGVKDVEASKAEFIADGRMPAVRESIRRSKAVDHLVENAKVTEVDETAKDAE
;
A
#
# COMPACT_ATOMS: atom_id res chain seq x y z
N GLU A 1 -31.89 -4.19 9.75
CA GLU A 1 -30.98 -4.68 10.79
C GLU A 1 -29.58 -4.12 10.51
N ALA A 2 -28.61 -4.39 11.40
CA ALA A 2 -27.22 -4.05 11.10
C ALA A 2 -26.75 -4.86 9.87
N GLU A 3 -25.84 -4.27 9.06
CA GLU A 3 -25.32 -4.80 7.79
C GLU A 3 -26.32 -4.81 6.60
N ASP A 4 -27.57 -4.39 6.80
CA ASP A 4 -28.51 -4.23 5.69
C ASP A 4 -28.12 -3.01 4.82
N TYR A 5 -28.33 -3.15 3.50
CA TYR A 5 -28.17 -2.04 2.56
C TYR A 5 -29.45 -1.22 2.52
N VAL A 6 -29.37 0.03 2.92
CA VAL A 6 -30.50 0.96 2.99
C VAL A 6 -30.32 2.02 1.89
N THR A 7 -31.28 2.12 0.99
CA THR A 7 -31.34 3.19 -0.01
C THR A 7 -32.12 4.36 0.61
N VAL A 8 -31.49 5.53 0.66
CA VAL A 8 -32.05 6.73 1.27
C VAL A 8 -32.00 7.92 0.35
N ASP A 9 -32.99 8.84 0.50
CA ASP A 9 -32.88 10.20 0.02
C ASP A 9 -32.47 11.08 1.21
N LEU A 10 -31.47 11.93 0.99
CA LEU A 10 -30.93 12.86 1.96
C LEU A 10 -31.25 14.28 1.52
N LYS A 11 -32.04 15.00 2.32
CA LYS A 11 -32.36 16.40 2.09
C LYS A 11 -31.67 17.27 3.13
N ALA A 12 -30.89 18.25 2.68
CA ALA A 12 -30.23 19.21 3.53
C ALA A 12 -31.23 20.04 4.35
N VAL A 13 -30.98 20.21 5.63
CA VAL A 13 -31.75 21.03 6.54
C VAL A 13 -30.90 22.16 7.10
N GLU A 14 -29.70 21.86 7.60
CA GLU A 14 -28.77 22.85 8.16
C GLU A 14 -27.33 22.40 7.90
N ASN A 15 -26.52 23.26 7.31
CA ASN A 15 -25.08 23.04 6.99
C ASN A 15 -24.79 21.71 6.28
N ALA A 16 -25.70 21.22 5.46
CA ALA A 16 -25.64 19.87 4.91
C ALA A 16 -25.88 19.79 3.38
N ASP A 17 -25.71 20.88 2.65
CA ASP A 17 -25.94 20.91 1.20
C ASP A 17 -25.06 19.91 0.45
N ASN A 18 -23.83 19.68 0.92
CA ASN A 18 -22.88 18.73 0.34
C ASN A 18 -23.27 17.26 0.56
N PHE A 19 -24.20 17.01 1.50
CA PHE A 19 -24.66 15.66 1.82
C PHE A 19 -26.00 15.32 1.13
N ALA A 20 -26.68 16.32 0.55
CA ALA A 20 -27.93 16.11 -0.15
C ALA A 20 -27.74 15.14 -1.33
N ALA A 21 -28.53 14.07 -1.37
CA ALA A 21 -28.47 13.06 -2.41
C ALA A 21 -29.78 12.29 -2.51
N GLU A 22 -30.15 11.86 -3.73
CA GLU A 22 -31.27 10.95 -3.95
C GLU A 22 -30.76 9.53 -4.25
N GLY A 23 -31.39 8.52 -3.65
CA GLY A 23 -31.06 7.11 -3.90
C GLY A 23 -29.69 6.69 -3.40
N ARG A 24 -29.13 7.38 -2.40
CA ARG A 24 -27.84 7.01 -1.81
C ARG A 24 -27.97 5.70 -1.06
N MET A 25 -27.03 4.79 -1.32
CA MET A 25 -26.98 3.50 -0.61
C MET A 25 -26.04 3.62 0.60
N LEU A 26 -26.55 3.30 1.78
CA LEU A 26 -25.81 3.24 3.03
C LEU A 26 -25.91 1.84 3.61
N ILE A 27 -24.91 1.42 4.37
CA ILE A 27 -24.92 0.17 5.12
C ILE A 27 -25.25 0.50 6.56
N ALA A 28 -26.36 0.00 7.07
CA ALA A 28 -26.77 0.24 8.45
C ALA A 28 -25.76 -0.38 9.43
N GLY A 29 -25.27 0.38 10.39
CA GLY A 29 -24.27 -0.07 11.36
C GLY A 29 -22.82 -0.02 10.87
N SER A 30 -22.54 0.55 9.69
CA SER A 30 -21.18 0.74 9.19
C SER A 30 -20.43 1.81 9.98
N ASP A 31 -19.15 1.53 10.30
CA ASP A 31 -18.24 2.52 10.93
C ASP A 31 -17.95 3.74 10.00
N SER A 32 -18.24 3.62 8.71
CA SER A 32 -18.13 4.72 7.76
C SER A 32 -19.25 5.76 7.85
N ASN A 33 -20.33 5.45 8.57
CA ASN A 33 -21.41 6.39 8.81
C ASN A 33 -21.22 7.07 10.16
N PRO A 34 -21.61 8.34 10.31
CA PRO A 34 -21.80 8.93 11.62
C PRO A 34 -22.71 8.05 12.50
N LYS A 35 -22.43 8.01 13.79
CA LYS A 35 -23.15 7.15 14.73
C LYS A 35 -24.65 7.40 14.70
N GLU A 36 -25.05 8.65 14.57
CA GLU A 36 -26.42 9.13 14.52
C GLU A 36 -27.17 8.59 13.29
N PHE A 37 -26.47 8.42 12.15
CA PHE A 37 -27.03 7.74 10.99
C PHE A 37 -27.32 6.29 11.28
N ASN A 38 -26.41 5.58 11.91
CA ASN A 38 -26.61 4.18 12.23
C ASN A 38 -27.79 4.01 13.20
N GLU A 39 -27.94 4.88 14.20
CA GLU A 39 -29.10 4.90 15.12
C GLU A 39 -30.41 5.19 14.39
N ALA A 40 -30.38 6.01 13.36
CA ALA A 40 -31.56 6.31 12.55
C ALA A 40 -31.92 5.18 11.59
N LEU A 41 -30.95 4.50 11.00
CA LEU A 41 -31.16 3.45 9.98
C LEU A 41 -31.50 2.10 10.60
N ILE A 42 -30.93 1.75 11.77
CA ILE A 42 -31.23 0.49 12.44
C ILE A 42 -32.67 0.51 12.94
N GLY A 43 -33.47 -0.49 12.52
CA GLY A 43 -34.89 -0.58 12.86
C GLY A 43 -35.82 0.31 12.07
N ALA A 44 -35.33 1.05 11.05
CA ALA A 44 -36.18 1.83 10.16
C ALA A 44 -36.94 0.93 9.16
N ASN A 45 -38.07 1.42 8.70
CA ASN A 45 -38.86 0.80 7.65
C ASN A 45 -38.81 1.65 6.37
N VAL A 46 -39.20 1.06 5.25
CA VAL A 46 -39.37 1.79 3.98
C VAL A 46 -40.41 2.88 4.18
N ASP A 47 -40.15 4.06 3.61
CA ASP A 47 -40.90 5.32 3.74
C ASP A 47 -40.80 6.03 5.10
N ASP A 48 -40.00 5.51 6.05
CA ASP A 48 -39.70 6.27 7.26
C ASP A 48 -38.88 7.52 6.93
N VAL A 49 -39.26 8.63 7.59
CA VAL A 49 -38.55 9.91 7.49
C VAL A 49 -38.00 10.26 8.87
N LYS A 50 -36.69 10.45 8.96
CA LYS A 50 -36.00 10.78 10.20
C LYS A 50 -35.07 11.97 10.01
N THR A 51 -35.00 12.84 10.99
CA THR A 51 -34.01 13.92 11.01
C THR A 51 -32.78 13.41 11.74
N VAL A 52 -31.63 13.51 11.10
CA VAL A 52 -30.33 13.12 11.67
C VAL A 52 -29.46 14.35 11.78
N THR A 53 -28.91 14.55 12.97
CA THR A 53 -27.98 15.64 13.27
C THR A 53 -26.70 15.03 13.84
N TRP A 54 -25.56 15.38 13.25
CA TRP A 54 -24.24 14.95 13.74
C TRP A 54 -23.29 16.14 13.76
N THR A 55 -22.20 15.99 14.49
CA THR A 55 -21.13 16.98 14.57
C THR A 55 -19.83 16.32 14.14
N ASP A 56 -19.06 16.99 13.30
CA ASP A 56 -17.79 16.45 12.81
C ASP A 56 -16.79 16.27 13.97
N GLU A 57 -16.04 15.16 13.92
CA GLU A 57 -14.90 14.96 14.81
C GLU A 57 -13.73 15.81 14.29
N VAL A 58 -13.32 16.81 15.08
CA VAL A 58 -12.22 17.72 14.75
C VAL A 58 -11.10 17.61 15.78
N GLU A 59 -9.88 17.95 15.39
CA GLU A 59 -8.74 17.98 16.32
C GLU A 59 -8.85 19.12 17.35
N GLU A 60 -8.12 19.00 18.47
CA GLU A 60 -8.18 19.94 19.59
C GLU A 60 -7.80 21.37 19.15
N GLY A 61 -8.79 22.24 19.03
CA GLY A 61 -8.62 23.67 18.66
C GLY A 61 -9.34 24.09 17.37
N GLU A 62 -9.99 23.18 16.67
CA GLU A 62 -10.86 23.50 15.52
C GLU A 62 -12.32 23.64 15.94
N GLU A 63 -13.11 24.46 15.23
CA GLU A 63 -14.55 24.59 15.45
C GLU A 63 -15.26 23.43 14.72
N ALA A 64 -15.90 22.55 15.49
CA ALA A 64 -16.68 21.44 14.96
C ALA A 64 -17.98 21.96 14.31
N GLU A 65 -18.23 21.58 13.06
CA GLU A 65 -19.48 21.92 12.37
C GLU A 65 -20.57 20.89 12.68
N THR A 66 -21.77 21.37 12.87
CA THR A 66 -22.96 20.53 13.08
C THR A 66 -23.79 20.52 11.81
N HIS A 67 -24.12 19.34 11.33
CA HIS A 67 -24.88 19.10 10.12
C HIS A 67 -26.22 18.45 10.43
N THR A 68 -27.26 18.86 9.71
CA THR A 68 -28.60 18.28 9.87
C THR A 68 -29.18 17.93 8.50
N VAL A 69 -29.64 16.68 8.36
CA VAL A 69 -30.32 16.18 7.16
C VAL A 69 -31.65 15.50 7.53
N GLU A 70 -32.60 15.56 6.61
CA GLU A 70 -33.78 14.72 6.63
C GLU A 70 -33.50 13.47 5.78
N VAL A 71 -33.58 12.30 6.40
CA VAL A 71 -33.31 10.99 5.79
C VAL A 71 -34.64 10.31 5.50
N THR A 72 -34.94 10.02 4.23
CA THR A 72 -36.10 9.24 3.82
C THR A 72 -35.64 7.87 3.34
N VAL A 73 -36.11 6.80 3.96
CA VAL A 73 -35.78 5.42 3.59
C VAL A 73 -36.60 5.01 2.37
N LYS A 74 -35.94 4.73 1.24
CA LYS A 74 -36.59 4.32 -0.03
C LYS A 74 -36.59 2.81 -0.25
N GLY A 75 -35.68 2.09 0.33
CA GLY A 75 -35.58 0.65 0.17
C GLY A 75 -34.60 0.03 1.13
N ILE A 76 -34.85 -1.20 1.50
CA ILE A 76 -33.98 -2.00 2.36
C ILE A 76 -33.69 -3.30 1.62
N LYS A 77 -32.40 -3.62 1.45
CA LYS A 77 -31.93 -4.91 0.92
C LYS A 77 -31.20 -5.64 2.03
N VAL A 78 -31.76 -6.74 2.45
CA VAL A 78 -31.16 -7.60 3.47
C VAL A 78 -29.97 -8.34 2.87
N ARG A 79 -28.84 -8.33 3.54
CA ARG A 79 -27.68 -9.14 3.17
C ARG A 79 -27.96 -10.58 3.61
N ASN A 80 -28.28 -11.44 2.64
CA ASN A 80 -28.42 -12.86 2.91
C ASN A 80 -27.10 -13.58 2.64
N THR A 81 -26.37 -13.90 3.70
CA THR A 81 -25.15 -14.70 3.59
C THR A 81 -25.54 -16.19 3.75
N PRO A 82 -25.41 -17.01 2.69
CA PRO A 82 -25.72 -18.43 2.79
C PRO A 82 -24.75 -19.10 3.77
N GLU A 83 -25.23 -20.14 4.46
CA GLU A 83 -24.35 -21.01 5.25
C GLU A 83 -23.27 -21.63 4.36
N LEU A 84 -22.04 -21.63 4.84
CA LEU A 84 -20.94 -22.26 4.14
C LEU A 84 -21.09 -23.77 4.25
N THR A 85 -21.52 -24.40 3.16
CA THR A 85 -21.69 -25.86 3.05
C THR A 85 -20.76 -26.43 1.97
N ASP A 86 -20.52 -27.74 2.01
CA ASP A 86 -19.70 -28.39 0.98
C ASP A 86 -20.35 -28.29 -0.40
N GLU A 87 -21.69 -28.28 -0.49
CA GLU A 87 -22.40 -28.06 -1.76
C GLU A 87 -22.16 -26.66 -2.31
N LEU A 88 -22.22 -25.61 -1.47
CA LEU A 88 -21.95 -24.24 -1.87
C LEU A 88 -20.50 -24.09 -2.31
N VAL A 89 -19.56 -24.65 -1.56
CA VAL A 89 -18.14 -24.61 -1.89
C VAL A 89 -17.86 -25.31 -3.22
N LYS A 90 -18.56 -26.40 -3.50
CA LYS A 90 -18.41 -27.12 -4.77
C LYS A 90 -19.03 -26.39 -5.96
N SER A 91 -20.20 -25.77 -5.77
CA SER A 91 -20.89 -25.07 -6.87
C SER A 91 -20.23 -23.73 -7.22
N ASP A 92 -19.83 -22.94 -6.22
CA ASP A 92 -19.45 -21.55 -6.40
C ASP A 92 -17.93 -21.35 -6.43
N PHE A 93 -17.18 -22.20 -5.73
CA PHE A 93 -15.73 -22.10 -5.60
C PHE A 93 -14.95 -23.26 -6.25
N GLY A 94 -15.63 -24.35 -6.64
CA GLY A 94 -15.03 -25.47 -7.36
C GLY A 94 -14.17 -26.41 -6.50
N PHE A 95 -14.26 -26.36 -5.17
CA PHE A 95 -13.60 -27.29 -4.26
C PHE A 95 -14.57 -28.41 -3.84
N ASP A 96 -14.06 -29.60 -3.58
CA ASP A 96 -14.91 -30.74 -3.21
C ASP A 96 -15.49 -30.65 -1.80
N SER A 97 -14.90 -29.85 -0.91
CA SER A 97 -15.37 -29.64 0.48
C SER A 97 -14.80 -28.35 1.06
N ILE A 98 -15.37 -27.91 2.18
CA ILE A 98 -14.86 -26.77 2.97
C ILE A 98 -13.41 -27.02 3.41
N ASP A 99 -13.08 -28.24 3.82
CA ASP A 99 -11.70 -28.56 4.25
C ASP A 99 -10.72 -28.50 3.08
N ALA A 100 -11.09 -29.01 1.89
CA ALA A 100 -10.28 -28.89 0.69
C ALA A 100 -10.04 -27.42 0.29
N MET A 101 -11.07 -26.56 0.40
CA MET A 101 -10.94 -25.13 0.18
C MET A 101 -10.00 -24.47 1.19
N ARG A 102 -10.13 -24.79 2.48
CA ARG A 102 -9.24 -24.25 3.53
C ARG A 102 -7.79 -24.67 3.32
N ASP A 103 -7.56 -25.93 2.97
CA ASP A 103 -6.21 -26.43 2.71
C ASP A 103 -5.58 -25.72 1.49
N ALA A 104 -6.34 -25.51 0.42
CA ALA A 104 -5.88 -24.79 -0.75
C ALA A 104 -5.54 -23.32 -0.43
N ILE A 105 -6.41 -22.62 0.30
CA ILE A 105 -6.16 -21.23 0.73
C ILE A 105 -4.93 -21.16 1.66
N LYS A 106 -4.77 -22.13 2.56
CA LYS A 106 -3.61 -22.19 3.44
C LYS A 106 -2.30 -22.33 2.65
N ILE A 107 -2.28 -23.23 1.67
CA ILE A 107 -1.14 -23.43 0.78
C ILE A 107 -0.84 -22.14 0.02
N GLU A 108 -1.84 -21.46 -0.53
CA GLU A 108 -1.68 -20.19 -1.24
C GLU A 108 -1.08 -19.11 -0.33
N ILE A 109 -1.61 -18.94 0.89
CA ILE A 109 -1.09 -17.98 1.87
C ILE A 109 0.36 -18.33 2.26
N GLU A 110 0.67 -19.62 2.47
CA GLU A 110 2.03 -20.06 2.79
C GLU A 110 3.00 -19.78 1.64
N GLN A 111 2.58 -20.00 0.39
CA GLN A 111 3.38 -19.70 -0.79
C GLN A 111 3.58 -18.20 -0.97
N ASP A 112 2.54 -17.39 -0.80
CA ASP A 112 2.63 -15.93 -0.87
C ASP A 112 3.60 -15.38 0.20
N LYS A 113 3.46 -15.82 1.45
CA LYS A 113 4.38 -15.47 2.53
C LYS A 113 5.83 -15.90 2.21
N ALA A 114 6.02 -17.13 1.75
CA ALA A 114 7.34 -17.65 1.41
C ALA A 114 8.00 -16.87 0.25
N SER A 115 7.21 -16.38 -0.70
CA SER A 115 7.69 -15.57 -1.82
C SER A 115 8.09 -14.14 -1.41
N ARG A 116 7.41 -13.57 -0.41
CA ARG A 116 7.68 -12.20 0.09
C ARG A 116 8.77 -12.16 1.15
N LEU A 117 8.93 -13.22 1.92
CA LEU A 117 9.85 -13.26 3.06
C LEU A 117 11.30 -12.88 2.71
N PRO A 118 11.90 -13.32 1.57
CA PRO A 118 13.25 -12.89 1.20
C PRO A 118 13.38 -11.38 1.05
N ALA A 119 12.47 -10.75 0.29
CA ALA A 119 12.49 -9.30 0.08
C ALA A 119 12.27 -8.52 1.38
N GLU A 120 11.35 -8.97 2.24
CA GLU A 120 11.13 -8.38 3.54
C GLU A 120 12.36 -8.47 4.45
N LYS A 121 13.04 -9.61 4.41
CA LYS A 121 14.29 -9.83 5.14
C LYS A 121 15.40 -8.88 4.66
N GLU A 122 15.56 -8.73 3.35
CA GLU A 122 16.49 -7.79 2.76
C GLU A 122 16.17 -6.35 3.19
N ASN A 123 14.94 -5.91 3.01
CA ASN A 123 14.50 -4.57 3.39
C ASN A 123 14.77 -4.26 4.87
N ARG A 124 14.39 -5.16 5.77
CA ARG A 124 14.64 -4.97 7.22
C ARG A 124 16.12 -4.93 7.57
N CYS A 125 16.94 -5.71 6.90
CA CYS A 125 18.38 -5.69 7.09
C CYS A 125 18.99 -4.35 6.62
N VAL A 126 18.56 -3.87 5.46
CA VAL A 126 19.03 -2.59 4.88
C VAL A 126 18.58 -1.41 5.72
N SER A 127 17.30 -1.37 6.13
CA SER A 127 16.80 -0.30 7.02
C SER A 127 17.53 -0.29 8.37
N ALA A 128 17.77 -1.47 8.98
CA ALA A 128 18.54 -1.56 10.22
C ALA A 128 20.01 -1.14 10.05
N LEU A 129 20.59 -1.29 8.86
CA LEU A 129 21.92 -0.74 8.54
C LEU A 129 21.85 0.78 8.41
N ALA A 130 20.84 1.32 7.71
CA ALA A 130 20.65 2.75 7.50
C ALA A 130 20.43 3.52 8.82
N GLU A 131 19.75 2.91 9.81
CA GLU A 131 19.59 3.49 11.16
C GLU A 131 20.94 3.70 11.88
N ARG A 132 21.95 2.92 11.53
CA ARG A 132 23.31 3.02 12.11
C ARG A 132 24.20 4.01 11.37
N LEU A 133 23.76 4.50 10.21
CA LEU A 133 24.51 5.48 9.45
C LEU A 133 24.62 6.79 10.23
N GLN A 134 25.85 7.18 10.55
CA GLN A 134 26.14 8.50 11.10
C GLN A 134 26.37 9.48 9.95
N LEU A 135 25.42 10.33 9.74
CA LEU A 135 25.42 11.36 8.72
C LEU A 135 25.08 12.69 9.38
N ASP A 136 25.95 13.68 9.27
CA ASP A 136 25.75 15.01 9.87
C ASP A 136 24.60 15.73 9.15
N GLU A 137 24.58 15.69 7.81
CA GLU A 137 23.54 16.28 6.96
C GLU A 137 23.44 15.49 5.64
N MET A 138 22.22 15.32 5.14
CA MET A 138 21.98 14.74 3.81
C MET A 138 22.31 15.78 2.76
N ASP A 139 23.05 15.38 1.72
CA ASP A 139 23.26 16.25 0.55
C ASP A 139 21.94 16.50 -0.16
N ALA A 140 21.55 17.78 -0.25
CA ALA A 140 20.25 18.17 -0.78
C ALA A 140 20.10 17.83 -2.27
N ASP A 141 21.18 17.92 -3.06
CA ASP A 141 21.14 17.61 -4.49
C ASP A 141 21.01 16.10 -4.70
N TYR A 142 21.62 15.30 -3.81
CA TYR A 142 21.47 13.86 -3.85
C TYR A 142 20.05 13.41 -3.46
N GLU A 143 19.49 13.94 -2.37
CA GLU A 143 18.10 13.66 -1.97
C GLU A 143 17.12 14.06 -3.07
N GLN A 144 17.31 15.24 -3.69
CA GLN A 144 16.49 15.71 -4.79
C GLN A 144 16.57 14.76 -6.00
N SER A 145 17.75 14.24 -6.33
CA SER A 145 17.91 13.29 -7.43
C SER A 145 17.16 11.99 -7.18
N VAL A 146 17.17 11.47 -5.94
CA VAL A 146 16.42 10.27 -5.54
C VAL A 146 14.91 10.55 -5.58
N PHE A 147 14.47 11.71 -5.11
CA PHE A 147 13.07 12.13 -5.19
C PHE A 147 12.55 12.15 -6.64
N GLU A 148 13.32 12.73 -7.56
CA GLU A 148 12.97 12.78 -8.97
C GLU A 148 12.90 11.40 -9.61
N GLU A 149 13.84 10.50 -9.27
CA GLU A 149 13.85 9.12 -9.75
C GLU A 149 12.63 8.35 -9.25
N LEU A 150 12.32 8.44 -7.95
CA LEU A 150 11.14 7.80 -7.36
C LEU A 150 9.84 8.33 -7.99
N GLY A 151 9.75 9.64 -8.18
CA GLY A 151 8.59 10.27 -8.84
C GLY A 151 8.41 9.80 -10.27
N GLN A 152 9.47 9.73 -11.05
CA GLN A 152 9.43 9.22 -12.44
C GLN A 152 9.03 7.76 -12.49
N ASN A 153 9.60 6.93 -11.60
CA ASN A 153 9.25 5.51 -11.51
C ASN A 153 7.79 5.31 -11.11
N PHE A 154 7.29 6.09 -10.17
CA PHE A 154 5.89 6.06 -9.76
C PHE A 154 4.95 6.42 -10.93
N LEU A 155 5.21 7.53 -11.61
CA LEU A 155 4.42 7.98 -12.77
C LEU A 155 4.46 6.97 -13.92
N SER A 156 5.61 6.34 -14.17
CA SER A 156 5.75 5.29 -15.18
C SER A 156 4.93 4.06 -14.83
N ASN A 157 4.91 3.66 -13.57
CA ASN A 157 4.09 2.55 -13.08
C ASN A 157 2.58 2.84 -13.18
N LEU A 158 2.15 4.07 -12.89
CA LEU A 158 0.76 4.48 -13.09
C LEU A 158 0.38 4.42 -14.57
N ALA A 159 1.22 4.98 -15.44
CA ALA A 159 0.99 4.97 -16.89
C ALA A 159 0.90 3.53 -17.45
N ALA A 160 1.74 2.62 -16.99
CA ALA A 160 1.69 1.20 -17.36
C ALA A 160 0.37 0.51 -16.97
N ARG A 161 -0.30 1.01 -15.93
CA ARG A 161 -1.63 0.56 -15.48
C ARG A 161 -2.78 1.35 -16.10
N GLY A 162 -2.50 2.26 -17.04
CA GLY A 162 -3.51 3.12 -17.68
C GLY A 162 -4.10 4.19 -16.75
N MET A 163 -3.41 4.53 -15.68
CA MET A 163 -3.81 5.56 -14.71
C MET A 163 -2.95 6.81 -14.81
N THR A 164 -3.51 7.94 -14.39
CA THR A 164 -2.78 9.20 -14.21
C THR A 164 -2.76 9.56 -12.73
N LEU A 165 -1.85 10.46 -12.34
CA LEU A 165 -1.79 10.94 -10.97
C LEU A 165 -3.12 11.59 -10.53
N ASP A 166 -3.75 12.37 -11.41
CA ASP A 166 -5.04 13.03 -11.14
C ASP A 166 -6.18 12.06 -10.88
N THR A 167 -6.13 10.85 -11.47
CA THR A 167 -7.13 9.80 -11.22
C THR A 167 -6.79 8.94 -10.02
N TRP A 168 -5.50 8.77 -9.74
CA TRP A 168 -5.03 7.92 -8.66
C TRP A 168 -5.18 8.60 -7.29
N LEU A 169 -4.84 9.88 -7.14
CA LEU A 169 -4.91 10.61 -5.87
C LEU A 169 -6.29 10.55 -5.19
N PRO A 170 -7.40 10.90 -5.88
CA PRO A 170 -8.72 10.81 -5.26
C PRO A 170 -9.12 9.37 -4.91
N ALA A 171 -8.72 8.40 -5.75
CA ALA A 171 -9.01 6.98 -5.51
C ALA A 171 -8.24 6.43 -4.28
N SER A 172 -7.08 7.02 -3.97
CA SER A 172 -6.26 6.65 -2.82
C SER A 172 -6.60 7.46 -1.55
N GLY A 173 -7.49 8.44 -1.64
CA GLY A 173 -7.85 9.33 -0.53
C GLY A 173 -6.72 10.27 -0.11
N LEU A 174 -5.73 10.52 -0.99
CA LEU A 174 -4.58 11.37 -0.72
C LEU A 174 -4.70 12.71 -1.40
N THR A 175 -4.22 13.76 -0.75
CA THR A 175 -3.99 15.05 -1.38
C THR A 175 -2.62 15.07 -2.10
N MET A 176 -2.43 16.00 -3.03
CA MET A 176 -1.14 16.22 -3.68
C MET A 176 -0.04 16.56 -2.68
N GLU A 177 -0.36 17.35 -1.65
CA GLU A 177 0.59 17.75 -0.61
C GLU A 177 1.05 16.55 0.22
N GLN A 178 0.12 15.69 0.64
CA GLN A 178 0.45 14.45 1.34
C GLN A 178 1.31 13.53 0.48
N PHE A 179 0.95 13.34 -0.77
CA PHE A 179 1.73 12.51 -1.71
C PHE A 179 3.17 13.01 -1.87
N ILE A 180 3.36 14.33 -2.08
CA ILE A 180 4.70 14.92 -2.20
C ILE A 180 5.47 14.77 -0.88
N GLY A 181 4.82 14.99 0.26
CA GLY A 181 5.43 14.81 1.59
C GLY A 181 5.90 13.38 1.83
N ASP A 182 5.08 12.40 1.50
CA ASP A 182 5.41 10.97 1.62
C ASP A 182 6.54 10.60 0.65
N LEU A 183 6.54 11.13 -0.57
CA LEU A 183 7.58 10.88 -1.56
C LEU A 183 8.94 11.47 -1.11
N HIS A 184 8.96 12.66 -0.52
CA HIS A 184 10.19 13.22 0.07
C HIS A 184 10.72 12.38 1.23
N LYS A 185 9.84 11.93 2.12
CA LYS A 185 10.23 11.03 3.21
C LYS A 185 10.85 9.74 2.66
N GLN A 186 10.18 9.12 1.68
CA GLN A 186 10.70 7.92 1.01
C GLN A 186 12.03 8.17 0.33
N ALA A 187 12.22 9.34 -0.33
CA ALA A 187 13.47 9.70 -0.97
C ALA A 187 14.62 9.81 0.05
N ASN A 188 14.37 10.43 1.20
CA ASN A 188 15.35 10.50 2.28
C ASN A 188 15.74 9.11 2.81
N ASP A 189 14.74 8.24 3.03
CA ASP A 189 14.98 6.87 3.51
C ASP A 189 15.83 6.07 2.49
N VAL A 190 15.47 6.09 1.21
CA VAL A 190 16.20 5.42 0.11
C VAL A 190 17.62 5.98 -0.05
N ALA A 191 17.78 7.30 0.07
CA ALA A 191 19.10 7.92 0.02
C ALA A 191 19.99 7.46 1.18
N ARG A 192 19.46 7.41 2.40
CA ARG A 192 20.17 6.91 3.58
C ARG A 192 20.56 5.44 3.44
N GLU A 193 19.65 4.60 2.97
CA GLU A 193 19.89 3.17 2.72
C GLU A 193 21.01 2.98 1.69
N SER A 194 20.96 3.74 0.59
CA SER A 194 22.00 3.71 -0.44
C SER A 194 23.37 4.11 0.09
N LEU A 195 23.44 5.19 0.86
CA LEU A 195 24.70 5.65 1.47
C LEU A 195 25.25 4.65 2.50
N ALA A 196 24.36 4.00 3.26
CA ALA A 196 24.74 2.97 4.23
C ALA A 196 25.32 1.73 3.53
N LEU A 197 24.70 1.30 2.42
CA LEU A 197 25.21 0.19 1.60
C LEU A 197 26.53 0.54 0.93
N ASP A 198 26.70 1.77 0.43
CA ASP A 198 27.96 2.25 -0.14
C ASP A 198 29.10 2.28 0.90
N ALA A 199 28.79 2.67 2.13
CA ALA A 199 29.74 2.64 3.24
C ALA A 199 30.14 1.20 3.60
N LEU A 200 29.16 0.29 3.69
CA LEU A 200 29.39 -1.14 3.93
C LEU A 200 30.23 -1.76 2.80
N ALA A 201 29.87 -1.51 1.55
CA ALA A 201 30.60 -2.03 0.40
C ALA A 201 32.06 -1.57 0.35
N ARG A 202 32.32 -0.32 0.74
CA ARG A 202 33.69 0.21 0.86
C ARG A 202 34.47 -0.47 1.99
N GLU A 203 33.86 -0.65 3.15
CA GLU A 203 34.51 -1.34 4.30
C GLU A 203 34.85 -2.79 3.93
N LEU A 204 33.93 -3.49 3.29
CA LEU A 204 34.12 -4.86 2.84
C LEU A 204 35.02 -4.99 1.60
N LYS A 205 35.39 -3.86 0.97
CA LYS A 205 36.17 -3.82 -0.27
C LYS A 205 35.56 -4.66 -1.38
N ILE A 206 34.23 -4.53 -1.55
CA ILE A 206 33.50 -5.29 -2.57
C ILE A 206 33.95 -4.84 -3.96
N GLU A 207 34.50 -5.75 -4.73
CA GLU A 207 34.85 -5.54 -6.12
C GLU A 207 33.75 -6.04 -7.05
N VAL A 208 33.56 -5.32 -8.17
CA VAL A 208 32.64 -5.70 -9.25
C VAL A 208 33.47 -6.15 -10.44
N THR A 209 33.33 -7.43 -10.76
CA THR A 209 34.05 -8.07 -11.86
C THR A 209 33.28 -7.94 -13.20
N GLU A 210 33.91 -8.28 -14.30
CA GLU A 210 33.21 -8.34 -15.58
C GLU A 210 32.14 -9.46 -15.62
N ASP A 211 32.38 -10.55 -14.89
CA ASP A 211 31.38 -11.62 -14.78
C ASP A 211 30.14 -11.16 -14.02
N ASP A 212 30.28 -10.35 -13.00
CA ASP A 212 29.15 -9.74 -12.28
C ASP A 212 28.31 -8.84 -13.22
N ILE A 213 28.99 -8.06 -14.06
CA ILE A 213 28.32 -7.19 -15.03
C ILE A 213 27.58 -8.03 -16.09
N ASN A 214 28.21 -9.05 -16.62
CA ASN A 214 27.60 -9.94 -17.59
C ASN A 214 26.34 -10.60 -16.99
N ALA A 215 26.44 -11.12 -15.77
CA ALA A 215 25.32 -11.73 -15.06
C ALA A 215 24.15 -10.75 -14.86
N GLU A 216 24.42 -9.48 -14.57
CA GLU A 216 23.37 -8.46 -14.39
C GLU A 216 22.63 -8.16 -15.70
N PHE A 217 23.36 -8.04 -16.83
CA PHE A 217 22.74 -7.86 -18.15
C PHE A 217 21.95 -9.11 -18.59
N GLU A 218 22.44 -10.31 -18.30
CA GLU A 218 21.73 -11.57 -18.56
C GLU A 218 20.43 -11.66 -17.75
N LYS A 219 20.49 -11.31 -16.46
CA LYS A 219 19.33 -11.25 -15.56
C LYS A 219 18.26 -10.26 -16.04
N ALA A 220 18.70 -9.14 -16.63
CA ALA A 220 17.80 -8.17 -17.26
C ALA A 220 17.20 -8.65 -18.60
N GLY A 221 17.54 -9.87 -19.07
CA GLY A 221 17.00 -10.46 -20.30
C GLY A 221 17.59 -9.86 -21.59
N VAL A 222 18.75 -9.25 -21.51
CA VAL A 222 19.44 -8.65 -22.67
C VAL A 222 19.95 -9.76 -23.59
N LYS A 223 19.61 -9.67 -24.89
CA LYS A 223 19.97 -10.69 -25.86
C LYS A 223 21.43 -10.63 -26.32
N ASP A 224 21.98 -9.41 -26.40
CA ASP A 224 23.37 -9.16 -26.83
C ASP A 224 24.04 -8.31 -25.73
N VAL A 225 24.67 -9.00 -24.78
CA VAL A 225 25.30 -8.39 -23.61
C VAL A 225 26.43 -7.46 -24.02
N GLU A 226 27.27 -7.86 -24.99
CA GLU A 226 28.43 -7.04 -25.41
C GLU A 226 27.98 -5.75 -26.12
N ALA A 227 26.98 -5.83 -27.00
CA ALA A 227 26.44 -4.63 -27.64
C ALA A 227 25.80 -3.66 -26.61
N SER A 228 25.04 -4.17 -25.66
CA SER A 228 24.41 -3.36 -24.61
C SER A 228 25.44 -2.75 -23.66
N LYS A 229 26.48 -3.49 -23.28
CA LYS A 229 27.59 -2.94 -22.48
C LYS A 229 28.27 -1.79 -23.22
N ALA A 230 28.53 -1.95 -24.54
CA ALA A 230 29.15 -0.89 -25.34
C ALA A 230 28.28 0.38 -25.38
N GLU A 231 26.95 0.23 -25.49
CA GLU A 231 26.00 1.33 -25.42
C GLU A 231 26.03 2.01 -24.05
N PHE A 232 25.97 1.24 -22.95
CA PHE A 232 26.01 1.78 -21.59
C PHE A 232 27.33 2.52 -21.28
N ILE A 233 28.46 2.05 -21.87
CA ILE A 233 29.74 2.72 -21.78
C ILE A 233 29.70 4.04 -22.56
N ALA A 234 29.18 4.03 -23.79
CA ALA A 234 29.09 5.21 -24.64
C ALA A 234 28.20 6.32 -24.02
N ASP A 235 27.12 5.92 -23.38
CA ASP A 235 26.17 6.82 -22.70
C ASP A 235 26.63 7.25 -21.29
N GLY A 236 27.76 6.72 -20.80
CA GLY A 236 28.24 7.02 -19.45
C GLY A 236 27.42 6.37 -18.33
N ARG A 237 26.59 5.38 -18.61
CA ARG A 237 25.71 4.70 -17.63
C ARG A 237 26.39 3.54 -16.89
N MET A 238 27.53 3.06 -17.36
CA MET A 238 28.23 1.91 -16.77
C MET A 238 28.64 2.13 -15.29
N PRO A 239 29.06 3.31 -14.83
CA PRO A 239 29.33 3.54 -13.40
C PRO A 239 28.14 3.25 -12.51
N ALA A 240 26.93 3.66 -12.91
CA ALA A 240 25.69 3.39 -12.15
C ALA A 240 25.38 1.88 -12.08
N VAL A 241 25.60 1.14 -13.17
CA VAL A 241 25.46 -0.34 -13.17
C VAL A 241 26.44 -0.98 -12.18
N ARG A 242 27.71 -0.56 -12.19
CA ARG A 242 28.71 -1.06 -11.25
C ARG A 242 28.36 -0.74 -9.80
N GLU A 243 27.79 0.44 -9.55
CA GLU A 243 27.33 0.85 -8.22
C GLU A 243 26.15 0.01 -7.74
N SER A 244 25.17 -0.22 -8.61
CA SER A 244 24.03 -1.10 -8.34
C SER A 244 24.47 -2.52 -7.98
N ILE A 245 25.35 -3.10 -8.78
CA ILE A 245 25.92 -4.45 -8.51
C ILE A 245 26.66 -4.47 -7.17
N ARG A 246 27.44 -3.44 -6.87
CA ARG A 246 28.19 -3.34 -5.60
C ARG A 246 27.26 -3.31 -4.40
N ARG A 247 26.16 -2.53 -4.48
CA ARG A 247 25.14 -2.48 -3.44
C ARG A 247 24.41 -3.81 -3.29
N SER A 248 24.05 -4.46 -4.41
CA SER A 248 23.44 -5.79 -4.37
C SER A 248 24.31 -6.81 -3.64
N LYS A 249 25.60 -6.86 -3.95
CA LYS A 249 26.57 -7.73 -3.24
C LYS A 249 26.72 -7.37 -1.76
N ALA A 250 26.59 -6.09 -1.40
CA ALA A 250 26.58 -5.67 -0.01
C ALA A 250 25.32 -6.12 0.73
N VAL A 251 24.15 -6.08 0.07
CA VAL A 251 22.88 -6.63 0.59
C VAL A 251 23.00 -8.13 0.82
N ASP A 252 23.49 -8.88 -0.17
CA ASP A 252 23.69 -10.33 -0.06
C ASP A 252 24.56 -10.65 1.18
N HIS A 253 25.73 -9.97 1.30
CA HIS A 253 26.59 -10.14 2.45
C HIS A 253 25.91 -9.78 3.79
N LEU A 254 25.15 -8.69 3.82
CA LEU A 254 24.40 -8.25 5.00
C LEU A 254 23.38 -9.30 5.43
N VAL A 255 22.59 -9.81 4.48
CA VAL A 255 21.53 -10.80 4.74
C VAL A 255 22.11 -12.15 5.18
N GLU A 256 23.21 -12.60 4.54
CA GLU A 256 23.88 -13.85 4.90
C GLU A 256 24.46 -13.81 6.32
N ASN A 257 24.92 -12.66 6.78
CA ASN A 257 25.54 -12.48 8.09
C ASN A 257 24.60 -11.91 9.16
N ALA A 258 23.36 -11.55 8.79
CA ALA A 258 22.37 -11.02 9.72
C ALA A 258 21.82 -12.12 10.64
N LYS A 259 21.68 -11.79 11.92
CA LYS A 259 20.94 -12.64 12.85
C LYS A 259 19.43 -12.36 12.68
N VAL A 260 18.77 -13.23 11.93
CA VAL A 260 17.33 -13.11 11.69
C VAL A 260 16.54 -13.89 12.73
N THR A 261 15.49 -13.29 13.26
CA THR A 261 14.51 -13.94 14.15
C THR A 261 13.14 -13.84 13.48
N GLU A 262 12.54 -14.98 13.19
CA GLU A 262 11.16 -15.03 12.72
C GLU A 262 10.22 -14.88 13.92
N VAL A 263 9.27 -13.97 13.80
CA VAL A 263 8.24 -13.71 14.82
C VAL A 263 6.88 -13.92 14.20
N ASP A 264 6.06 -14.73 14.84
CA ASP A 264 4.66 -14.84 14.48
C ASP A 264 3.90 -13.64 15.07
N GLU A 265 3.52 -12.70 14.21
CA GLU A 265 2.81 -11.47 14.62
C GLU A 265 1.37 -11.75 15.06
N THR A 266 0.77 -12.86 14.61
CA THR A 266 -0.59 -13.24 15.03
C THR A 266 -0.66 -13.66 16.50
N ALA A 267 0.48 -14.01 17.10
CA ALA A 267 0.56 -14.35 18.52
C ALA A 267 0.51 -13.12 19.45
N LYS A 268 0.70 -11.90 18.92
CA LYS A 268 0.65 -10.65 19.72
C LYS A 268 -0.76 -10.12 19.95
N ASP A 269 -1.70 -10.47 19.07
CA ASP A 269 -3.10 -10.02 19.17
C ASP A 269 -3.94 -10.94 20.07
N ALA A 270 -3.32 -11.99 20.68
CA ALA A 270 -3.98 -12.97 21.52
C ALA A 270 -3.75 -12.76 23.04
N GLU A 271 -3.03 -11.71 23.46
CA GLU A 271 -2.87 -11.28 24.86
C GLU A 271 -3.63 -9.95 25.10
#